data_91dce6e386a55b7f7f551d5acb0b249d
#
_entry.id   91dce6e386a55b7f7f551d5acb0b249d
#
_cell.length_a   1.000
_cell.length_b   1.000
_cell.length_c   1.000
_cell.angle_alpha   90.00
_cell.angle_beta   90.00
_cell.angle_gamma   90.00
#
_symmetry.space_group_name_H-M   'P 1'
#
loop_
_entity.id
_entity.type
_entity.pdbx_description
1 polymer ?
#
loop_
_entity_poly.entity_id
_entity_poly.type
_entity_poly.pdbx_seq_one_letter_code
_entity_poly.pdbx_strand_id
1 'polypeptide(L)'
;IHCVGATGTVLWSYPVGSGASFSVSDKYLIAWSGTQLFIVNENGRPTYNEPMTSEIQFARIGNTRAVIVLGDEINPEVMMVDLNGQLLDSEKGVFEGKMLLDCGFFGTGEEYCWTLSADVYSPALATYLHTFQVNKMNTGNVNLGDHLVYKVFYTGSKLYVFDTQQLT
;
A
#
# COMPACT_ATOMS: atom_id res chain seq x y z
N ILE A 1 6.74 -6.77 17.13
CA ILE A 1 6.12 -5.44 17.17
C ILE A 1 5.53 -5.19 18.54
N HIS A 2 5.66 -3.97 19.05
CA HIS A 2 5.06 -3.55 20.32
C HIS A 2 4.20 -2.30 20.09
N CYS A 3 3.01 -2.28 20.65
CA CYS A 3 2.20 -1.08 20.77
C CYS A 3 2.49 -0.44 22.13
N VAL A 4 2.82 0.85 22.11
CA VAL A 4 3.20 1.58 23.32
C VAL A 4 2.25 2.75 23.51
N GLY A 5 1.68 2.87 24.68
CA GLY A 5 0.82 3.98 25.05
C GLY A 5 1.59 5.28 25.30
N ALA A 6 0.88 6.38 25.44
CA ALA A 6 1.46 7.72 25.62
C ALA A 6 2.36 7.83 26.87
N THR A 7 2.19 6.98 27.86
CA THR A 7 3.01 6.92 29.08
C THR A 7 4.21 6.01 28.99
N GLY A 8 4.51 5.42 27.79
CA GLY A 8 5.59 4.46 27.56
C GLY A 8 5.26 3.03 27.99
N THR A 9 4.03 2.75 28.42
CA THR A 9 3.62 1.40 28.82
C THR A 9 3.34 0.56 27.58
N VAL A 10 3.89 -0.67 27.50
CA VAL A 10 3.54 -1.63 26.44
C VAL A 10 2.10 -2.08 26.64
N LEU A 11 1.25 -1.77 25.68
CA LEU A 11 -0.17 -2.15 25.69
C LEU A 11 -0.36 -3.59 25.21
N TRP A 12 0.36 -3.96 24.15
CA TRP A 12 0.40 -5.32 23.63
C TRP A 12 1.67 -5.55 22.78
N SER A 13 1.95 -6.81 22.53
CA SER A 13 3.06 -7.26 21.67
C SER A 13 2.57 -8.34 20.72
N TYR A 14 3.06 -8.31 19.47
CA TYR A 14 2.75 -9.32 18.47
C TYR A 14 4.03 -9.80 17.77
N PRO A 15 4.32 -11.12 17.74
CA PRO A 15 5.51 -11.65 17.10
C PRO A 15 5.33 -11.69 15.57
N VAL A 16 6.25 -11.05 14.83
CA VAL A 16 6.23 -11.02 13.34
C VAL A 16 7.53 -11.52 12.71
N GLY A 17 8.45 -12.02 13.54
CA GLY A 17 9.80 -12.41 13.09
C GLY A 17 10.77 -11.23 13.00
N SER A 18 12.03 -11.56 12.69
CA SER A 18 13.09 -10.57 12.46
C SER A 18 13.02 -10.02 11.02
N GLY A 19 13.31 -8.73 10.87
CA GLY A 19 13.37 -8.08 9.54
C GLY A 19 12.00 -7.83 8.90
N ALA A 20 10.90 -7.94 9.66
CA ALA A 20 9.58 -7.63 9.16
C ALA A 20 9.42 -6.12 8.89
N SER A 21 8.79 -5.80 7.77
CA SER A 21 8.29 -4.47 7.44
C SER A 21 6.85 -4.29 7.93
N PHE A 22 6.38 -3.05 8.06
CA PHE A 22 5.01 -2.78 8.52
C PHE A 22 4.45 -1.46 8.02
N SER A 23 3.13 -1.34 8.06
CA SER A 23 2.36 -0.11 7.88
C SER A 23 1.27 -0.05 8.96
N VAL A 24 0.85 1.16 9.32
CA VAL A 24 -0.17 1.38 10.35
C VAL A 24 -1.25 2.33 9.87
N SER A 25 -2.47 2.12 10.35
CA SER A 25 -3.58 3.06 10.32
C SER A 25 -3.99 3.41 11.76
N ASP A 26 -5.08 4.14 11.93
CA ASP A 26 -5.57 4.50 13.28
C ASP A 26 -5.93 3.27 14.12
N LYS A 27 -6.42 2.18 13.48
CA LYS A 27 -6.99 1.02 14.17
C LYS A 27 -6.31 -0.31 13.87
N TYR A 28 -5.46 -0.35 12.85
CA TYR A 28 -4.86 -1.60 12.38
C TYR A 28 -3.38 -1.43 12.06
N LEU A 29 -2.69 -2.54 12.14
CA LEU A 29 -1.32 -2.69 11.69
C LEU A 29 -1.28 -3.84 10.69
N ILE A 30 -0.58 -3.67 9.58
CA ILE A 30 -0.18 -4.73 8.68
C ILE A 30 1.34 -4.90 8.77
N ALA A 31 1.80 -6.14 8.87
CA ALA A 31 3.23 -6.47 8.88
C ALA A 31 3.49 -7.65 7.93
N TRP A 32 4.68 -7.71 7.37
CA TRP A 32 5.06 -8.78 6.46
C TRP A 32 6.55 -9.12 6.53
N SER A 33 6.86 -10.36 6.17
CA SER A 33 8.23 -10.86 6.01
C SER A 33 8.21 -11.97 4.96
N GLY A 34 8.89 -11.77 3.82
CA GLY A 34 8.80 -12.67 2.67
C GLY A 34 7.35 -12.78 2.17
N THR A 35 6.79 -13.98 2.20
CA THR A 35 5.38 -14.21 1.83
C THR A 35 4.41 -14.07 3.00
N GLN A 36 4.89 -14.09 4.25
CA GLN A 36 4.02 -14.08 5.42
C GLN A 36 3.42 -12.71 5.67
N LEU A 37 2.10 -12.65 5.81
CA LEU A 37 1.32 -11.45 6.07
C LEU A 37 0.59 -11.55 7.40
N PHE A 38 0.58 -10.45 8.15
CA PHE A 38 -0.13 -10.30 9.42
C PHE A 38 -0.98 -9.03 9.38
N ILE A 39 -2.25 -9.13 9.75
CA ILE A 39 -3.09 -7.96 10.04
C ILE A 39 -3.52 -8.07 11.51
N VAL A 40 -3.26 -7.02 12.27
CA VAL A 40 -3.51 -6.96 13.72
C VAL A 40 -4.33 -5.71 14.03
N ASN A 41 -5.35 -5.84 14.83
CA ASN A 41 -6.18 -4.71 15.24
C ASN A 41 -5.55 -3.91 16.40
N GLU A 42 -6.17 -2.79 16.76
CA GLU A 42 -5.73 -1.88 17.84
C GLU A 42 -5.54 -2.56 19.21
N ASN A 43 -6.18 -3.72 19.44
CA ASN A 43 -6.09 -4.49 20.67
C ASN A 43 -5.02 -5.60 20.62
N GLY A 44 -4.20 -5.66 19.57
CA GLY A 44 -3.18 -6.68 19.39
C GLY A 44 -3.72 -8.05 18.96
N ARG A 45 -4.97 -8.14 18.50
CA ARG A 45 -5.58 -9.38 18.03
C ARG A 45 -5.39 -9.51 16.51
N PRO A 46 -4.82 -10.63 16.04
CA PRO A 46 -4.70 -10.88 14.61
C PRO A 46 -6.10 -11.08 13.99
N THR A 47 -6.34 -10.41 12.88
CA THR A 47 -7.49 -10.64 12.01
C THR A 47 -7.10 -11.46 10.78
N TYR A 48 -5.82 -11.45 10.43
CA TYR A 48 -5.23 -12.27 9.37
C TYR A 48 -3.80 -12.68 9.73
N ASN A 49 -3.42 -13.93 9.41
CA ASN A 49 -2.06 -14.45 9.63
C ASN A 49 -1.83 -15.66 8.73
N GLU A 50 -1.67 -15.43 7.42
CA GLU A 50 -1.45 -16.48 6.44
C GLU A 50 -0.40 -16.04 5.41
N PRO A 51 0.28 -16.97 4.73
CA PRO A 51 1.19 -16.64 3.65
C PRO A 51 0.42 -16.22 2.39
N MET A 52 1.00 -15.27 1.67
CA MET A 52 0.57 -14.87 0.34
C MET A 52 1.15 -15.82 -0.72
N THR A 53 0.62 -15.75 -1.94
CA THR A 53 1.04 -16.60 -3.07
C THR A 53 2.42 -16.27 -3.61
N SER A 54 2.90 -15.07 -3.36
CA SER A 54 4.20 -14.56 -3.83
C SER A 54 4.83 -13.69 -2.75
N GLU A 55 6.09 -13.33 -2.94
CA GLU A 55 6.81 -12.42 -2.04
C GLU A 55 6.13 -11.05 -1.99
N ILE A 56 6.02 -10.49 -0.79
CA ILE A 56 5.42 -9.19 -0.54
C ILE A 56 6.52 -8.13 -0.66
N GLN A 57 6.40 -7.26 -1.66
CA GLN A 57 7.31 -6.12 -1.81
C GLN A 57 7.03 -5.08 -0.73
N PHE A 58 5.79 -4.67 -0.60
CA PHE A 58 5.31 -3.82 0.48
C PHE A 58 3.78 -3.89 0.62
N ALA A 59 3.27 -3.35 1.71
CA ALA A 59 1.83 -3.25 1.95
C ALA A 59 1.48 -1.92 2.61
N ARG A 60 0.22 -1.49 2.44
CA ARG A 60 -0.35 -0.34 3.13
C ARG A 60 -1.71 -0.72 3.70
N ILE A 61 -1.97 -0.28 4.92
CA ILE A 61 -3.23 -0.54 5.59
C ILE A 61 -4.00 0.75 5.82
N GLY A 62 -5.29 0.69 5.54
CA GLY A 62 -6.28 1.67 5.93
C GLY A 62 -7.07 1.21 7.15
N ASN A 63 -8.20 1.89 7.41
CA ASN A 63 -9.10 1.55 8.52
C ASN A 63 -10.16 0.52 8.12
N THR A 64 -10.32 0.25 6.82
CA THR A 64 -11.34 -0.68 6.28
C THR A 64 -10.76 -1.78 5.41
N ARG A 65 -9.56 -1.58 4.88
CA ARG A 65 -8.92 -2.50 3.92
C ARG A 65 -7.41 -2.32 3.84
N ALA A 66 -6.74 -3.23 3.13
CA ALA A 66 -5.31 -3.14 2.86
C ALA A 66 -5.01 -3.30 1.37
N VAL A 67 -3.91 -2.69 0.91
CA VAL A 67 -3.27 -2.94 -0.38
C VAL A 67 -1.97 -3.69 -0.14
N ILE A 68 -1.75 -4.73 -0.91
CA ILE A 68 -0.56 -5.58 -0.84
C ILE A 68 0.04 -5.63 -2.25
N VAL A 69 1.32 -5.34 -2.36
CA VAL A 69 2.08 -5.45 -3.61
C VAL A 69 2.91 -6.72 -3.57
N LEU A 70 2.66 -7.59 -4.52
CA LEU A 70 3.24 -8.93 -4.62
C LEU A 70 4.11 -9.09 -5.86
N GLY A 71 4.97 -10.08 -5.85
CA GLY A 71 5.75 -10.52 -6.99
C GLY A 71 7.09 -9.80 -7.12
N ASP A 72 7.62 -9.73 -8.34
CA ASP A 72 8.88 -9.06 -8.63
C ASP A 72 8.71 -7.55 -8.92
N GLU A 73 9.83 -6.84 -9.00
CA GLU A 73 9.84 -5.37 -9.15
C GLU A 73 9.31 -4.90 -10.52
N ILE A 74 9.31 -5.75 -11.53
CA ILE A 74 8.95 -5.38 -12.92
C ILE A 74 7.58 -5.89 -13.37
N ASN A 75 7.00 -6.82 -12.62
CA ASN A 75 5.66 -7.35 -12.88
C ASN A 75 4.86 -7.48 -11.58
N PRO A 76 4.69 -6.38 -10.84
CA PRO A 76 4.00 -6.42 -9.58
C PRO A 76 2.51 -6.70 -9.77
N GLU A 77 1.94 -7.44 -8.83
CA GLU A 77 0.51 -7.59 -8.64
C GLU A 77 0.07 -6.73 -7.47
N VAL A 78 -0.93 -5.89 -7.67
CA VAL A 78 -1.55 -5.10 -6.61
C VAL A 78 -2.84 -5.80 -6.18
N MET A 79 -2.87 -6.30 -4.96
CA MET A 79 -4.05 -6.91 -4.36
C MET A 79 -4.67 -5.98 -3.33
N MET A 80 -5.98 -5.88 -3.36
CA MET A 80 -6.78 -5.24 -2.30
C MET A 80 -7.53 -6.29 -1.52
N VAL A 81 -7.38 -6.26 -0.20
CA VAL A 81 -8.06 -7.20 0.71
C VAL A 81 -8.83 -6.44 1.80
N ASP A 82 -9.84 -7.08 2.35
CA ASP A 82 -10.44 -6.61 3.59
C ASP A 82 -9.51 -6.88 4.79
N LEU A 83 -9.90 -6.43 5.97
CA LEU A 83 -9.10 -6.60 7.20
C LEU A 83 -9.05 -8.04 7.73
N ASN A 84 -9.77 -8.97 7.12
CA ASN A 84 -9.71 -10.42 7.37
C ASN A 84 -8.93 -11.16 6.28
N GLY A 85 -8.30 -10.43 5.35
CA GLY A 85 -7.53 -11.00 4.26
C GLY A 85 -8.35 -11.52 3.07
N GLN A 86 -9.67 -11.26 3.04
CA GLN A 86 -10.49 -11.63 1.90
C GLN A 86 -10.18 -10.71 0.71
N LEU A 87 -9.92 -11.33 -0.45
CA LEU A 87 -9.66 -10.60 -1.68
C LEU A 87 -10.89 -9.77 -2.09
N LEU A 88 -10.66 -8.49 -2.30
CA LEU A 88 -11.65 -7.53 -2.82
C LEU A 88 -11.42 -7.25 -4.30
N ASP A 89 -10.14 -7.08 -4.69
CA ASP A 89 -9.78 -6.75 -6.06
C ASP A 89 -8.29 -7.06 -6.31
N SER A 90 -7.89 -7.26 -7.56
CA SER A 90 -6.47 -7.37 -7.93
C SER A 90 -6.21 -6.82 -9.33
N GLU A 91 -5.00 -6.27 -9.53
CA GLU A 91 -4.56 -5.69 -10.80
C GLU A 91 -3.12 -6.10 -11.08
N LYS A 92 -2.86 -6.60 -12.28
CA LYS A 92 -1.55 -7.07 -12.75
C LYS A 92 -1.02 -6.29 -13.95
N GLY A 93 -1.79 -6.24 -15.02
CA GLY A 93 -1.34 -5.80 -16.34
C GLY A 93 -0.98 -4.31 -16.43
N VAL A 94 -1.57 -3.47 -15.58
CA VAL A 94 -1.35 -2.02 -15.58
C VAL A 94 0.09 -1.64 -15.21
N PHE A 95 0.76 -2.50 -14.45
CA PHE A 95 2.09 -2.24 -13.89
C PHE A 95 3.21 -3.01 -14.58
N GLU A 96 2.93 -3.69 -15.70
CA GLU A 96 3.95 -4.40 -16.47
C GLU A 96 5.07 -3.43 -16.91
N GLY A 97 6.31 -3.78 -16.60
CA GLY A 97 7.48 -2.95 -16.87
C GLY A 97 7.63 -1.70 -16.00
N LYS A 98 6.84 -1.58 -14.91
CA LYS A 98 6.91 -0.43 -14.00
C LYS A 98 7.23 -0.89 -12.59
N MET A 99 8.07 -0.13 -11.92
CA MET A 99 8.31 -0.27 -10.49
C MET A 99 7.22 0.46 -9.71
N LEU A 100 6.57 -0.22 -8.77
CA LEU A 100 5.65 0.43 -7.83
C LEU A 100 6.46 1.08 -6.71
N LEU A 101 6.24 2.38 -6.50
CA LEU A 101 6.93 3.20 -5.52
C LEU A 101 6.16 3.32 -4.20
N ASP A 102 4.85 3.51 -4.29
CA ASP A 102 3.97 3.62 -3.13
C ASP A 102 2.50 3.43 -3.52
N CYS A 103 1.65 3.25 -2.52
CA CYS A 103 0.20 3.19 -2.69
C CYS A 103 -0.51 3.66 -1.42
N GLY A 104 -1.82 3.87 -1.52
CA GLY A 104 -2.64 4.23 -0.37
C GLY A 104 -4.10 4.39 -0.73
N PHE A 105 -4.88 4.85 0.24
CA PHE A 105 -6.31 5.03 0.09
C PHE A 105 -6.70 6.51 0.19
N PHE A 106 -7.83 6.86 -0.39
CA PHE A 106 -8.45 8.17 -0.25
C PHE A 106 -9.98 8.08 -0.44
N GLY A 107 -10.67 9.18 -0.16
CA GLY A 107 -12.12 9.23 -0.14
C GLY A 107 -12.73 8.81 1.20
N THR A 108 -14.03 9.09 1.35
CA THR A 108 -14.77 8.72 2.56
C THR A 108 -14.95 7.20 2.61
N GLY A 109 -14.47 6.56 3.69
CA GLY A 109 -14.54 5.10 3.83
C GLY A 109 -13.52 4.35 2.95
N GLU A 110 -12.50 5.05 2.41
CA GLU A 110 -11.41 4.45 1.63
C GLU A 110 -11.91 3.72 0.36
N GLU A 111 -12.90 4.29 -0.31
CA GLU A 111 -13.46 3.72 -1.53
C GLU A 111 -12.54 3.78 -2.73
N TYR A 112 -11.49 4.59 -2.68
CA TYR A 112 -10.48 4.70 -3.72
C TYR A 112 -9.12 4.27 -3.21
N CYS A 113 -8.38 3.61 -4.09
CA CYS A 113 -6.95 3.33 -3.94
C CYS A 113 -6.17 4.16 -4.97
N TRP A 114 -5.00 4.64 -4.59
CA TRP A 114 -4.03 5.21 -5.52
C TRP A 114 -2.75 4.38 -5.48
N THR A 115 -2.07 4.31 -6.63
CA THR A 115 -0.74 3.72 -6.76
C THR A 115 0.18 4.67 -7.49
N LEU A 116 1.41 4.79 -7.02
CA LEU A 116 2.48 5.53 -7.67
C LEU A 116 3.46 4.55 -8.28
N SER A 117 3.71 4.68 -9.57
CA SER A 117 4.67 3.82 -10.28
C SER A 117 5.62 4.63 -11.14
N ALA A 118 6.78 4.08 -11.43
CA ALA A 118 7.76 4.67 -12.34
C ALA A 118 8.20 3.66 -13.39
N ASP A 119 8.31 4.12 -14.63
CA ASP A 119 9.01 3.42 -15.69
C ASP A 119 10.50 3.78 -15.60
N VAL A 120 11.23 2.95 -14.87
CA VAL A 120 12.67 3.14 -14.63
C VAL A 120 13.54 2.42 -15.67
N TYR A 121 12.93 1.63 -16.55
CA TYR A 121 13.59 0.85 -17.58
C TYR A 121 13.58 1.55 -18.95
N SER A 122 12.73 2.56 -19.11
CA SER A 122 12.75 3.43 -20.29
C SER A 122 13.96 4.39 -20.27
N PRO A 123 14.51 4.79 -21.42
CA PRO A 123 15.55 5.82 -21.50
C PRO A 123 15.16 7.16 -20.86
N ALA A 124 13.87 7.44 -20.76
CA ALA A 124 13.34 8.61 -20.08
C ALA A 124 12.49 8.13 -18.89
N LEU A 125 12.85 8.56 -17.68
CA LEU A 125 12.04 8.32 -16.49
C LEU A 125 10.62 8.86 -16.71
N ALA A 126 9.62 8.05 -16.39
CA ALA A 126 8.24 8.51 -16.37
C ALA A 126 7.54 8.00 -15.12
N THR A 127 6.91 8.90 -14.39
CA THR A 127 6.15 8.59 -13.17
C THR A 127 4.66 8.67 -13.45
N TYR A 128 3.92 7.70 -12.92
CA TYR A 128 2.48 7.56 -13.14
C TYR A 128 1.75 7.47 -11.81
N LEU A 129 0.65 8.18 -11.72
CA LEU A 129 -0.33 8.03 -10.65
C LEU A 129 -1.59 7.38 -11.21
N HIS A 130 -1.93 6.20 -10.71
CA HIS A 130 -3.17 5.51 -11.04
C HIS A 130 -4.14 5.62 -9.86
N THR A 131 -5.42 5.74 -10.18
CA THR A 131 -6.49 5.69 -9.18
C THR A 131 -7.48 4.59 -9.54
N PHE A 132 -7.91 3.86 -8.54
CA PHE A 132 -8.84 2.73 -8.66
C PHE A 132 -10.00 2.96 -7.72
N GLN A 133 -11.21 2.70 -8.17
CA GLN A 133 -12.33 2.51 -7.25
C GLN A 133 -12.38 1.04 -6.87
N VAL A 134 -12.36 0.75 -5.58
CA VAL A 134 -12.38 -0.63 -5.08
C VAL A 134 -13.62 -1.39 -5.59
N ASN A 135 -13.41 -2.63 -6.04
CA ASN A 135 -14.37 -3.48 -6.75
C ASN A 135 -14.84 -2.92 -8.11
N LYS A 136 -14.07 -2.02 -8.72
CA LYS A 136 -14.33 -1.48 -10.06
C LYS A 136 -13.01 -1.35 -10.81
N MET A 137 -13.14 -1.14 -12.12
CA MET A 137 -11.99 -0.93 -12.98
C MET A 137 -11.23 0.36 -12.63
N ASN A 138 -10.00 0.45 -13.11
CA ASN A 138 -9.16 1.64 -13.07
C ASN A 138 -9.97 2.90 -13.44
N THR A 139 -9.98 3.88 -12.55
CA THR A 139 -10.77 5.11 -12.72
C THR A 139 -9.96 6.30 -13.20
N GLY A 140 -8.64 6.21 -13.17
CA GLY A 140 -7.78 7.29 -13.66
C GLY A 140 -6.33 6.86 -13.79
N ASN A 141 -5.64 7.53 -14.74
CA ASN A 141 -4.20 7.42 -14.95
C ASN A 141 -3.67 8.80 -15.32
N VAL A 142 -2.72 9.29 -14.55
CA VAL A 142 -2.04 10.56 -14.78
C VAL A 142 -0.56 10.30 -15.00
N ASN A 143 -0.06 10.70 -16.17
CA ASN A 143 1.39 10.76 -16.41
C ASN A 143 1.92 12.05 -15.77
N LEU A 144 2.79 11.90 -14.79
CA LEU A 144 3.41 13.01 -14.06
C LEU A 144 4.72 13.50 -14.72
N GLY A 145 5.04 12.95 -15.89
CA GLY A 145 6.24 13.34 -16.66
C GLY A 145 7.52 12.69 -16.14
N ASP A 146 8.63 13.37 -16.39
CA ASP A 146 10.00 12.96 -16.03
C ASP A 146 10.41 13.36 -14.61
N HIS A 147 9.46 13.81 -13.81
CA HIS A 147 9.69 14.19 -12.41
C HIS A 147 9.61 12.96 -11.49
N LEU A 148 10.60 12.82 -10.63
CA LEU A 148 10.53 11.80 -9.59
C LEU A 148 9.61 12.27 -8.46
N VAL A 149 8.48 11.59 -8.30
CA VAL A 149 7.57 11.82 -7.18
C VAL A 149 8.10 11.09 -5.95
N TYR A 150 8.23 11.80 -4.84
CA TYR A 150 8.71 11.23 -3.59
C TYR A 150 7.66 11.22 -2.47
N LYS A 151 6.54 11.90 -2.65
CA LYS A 151 5.45 11.91 -1.67
C LYS A 151 4.10 12.13 -2.32
N VAL A 152 3.14 11.32 -1.93
CA VAL A 152 1.72 11.53 -2.21
C VAL A 152 0.99 11.62 -0.88
N PHE A 153 0.10 12.58 -0.74
CA PHE A 153 -0.82 12.64 0.38
C PHE A 153 -2.19 13.13 -0.08
N TYR A 154 -3.19 12.92 0.73
CA TYR A 154 -4.55 13.32 0.39
C TYR A 154 -5.23 14.08 1.53
N THR A 155 -6.21 14.89 1.15
CA THR A 155 -7.15 15.50 2.10
C THR A 155 -8.52 15.60 1.43
N GLY A 156 -9.53 15.09 2.10
CA GLY A 156 -10.87 14.94 1.51
C GLY A 156 -10.84 14.05 0.27
N SER A 157 -11.22 14.60 -0.88
CA SER A 157 -11.23 13.88 -2.17
C SER A 157 -10.08 14.26 -3.11
N LYS A 158 -9.09 15.01 -2.62
CA LYS A 158 -7.97 15.51 -3.44
C LYS A 158 -6.68 14.77 -3.09
N LEU A 159 -5.92 14.40 -4.13
CA LEU A 159 -4.56 13.94 -4.02
C LEU A 159 -3.59 15.09 -4.33
N TYR A 160 -2.54 15.18 -3.56
CA TYR A 160 -1.44 16.12 -3.75
C TYR A 160 -0.16 15.34 -3.96
N VAL A 161 0.60 15.74 -4.95
CA VAL A 161 1.81 15.06 -5.38
C VAL A 161 2.99 16.02 -5.19
N PHE A 162 4.02 15.57 -4.49
CA PHE A 162 5.29 16.27 -4.38
C PHE A 162 6.31 15.58 -5.28
N ASP A 163 6.81 16.29 -6.25
CA ASP A 163 7.92 15.85 -7.07
C ASP A 163 9.21 16.60 -6.76
N THR A 164 10.25 16.37 -7.53
CA THR A 164 11.55 17.02 -7.35
C THR A 164 11.57 18.51 -7.72
N GLN A 165 10.50 19.04 -8.29
CA GLN A 165 10.46 20.42 -8.79
C GLN A 165 9.32 21.24 -8.20
N GLN A 166 8.15 20.65 -7.94
CA GLN A 166 6.96 21.39 -7.51
C GLN A 166 5.97 20.52 -6.72
N LEU A 167 5.04 21.21 -6.07
CA LEU A 167 3.82 20.64 -5.51
C LEU A 167 2.70 20.74 -6.57
N THR A 168 2.08 19.64 -6.90
CA THR A 168 0.95 19.57 -7.84
C THR A 168 -0.30 19.01 -7.17
#